data_b8b7701a7353442bfcb54b9f13881858
#
_entry.id   b8b7701a7353442bfcb54b9f13881858
#
_cell.length_a   1.000
_cell.length_b   1.000
_cell.length_c   1.000
_cell.angle_alpha   90.00
_cell.angle_beta   90.00
_cell.angle_gamma   90.00
#
_symmetry.space_group_name_H-M   'P 1'
#
loop_
_entity.id
_entity.type
_entity.pdbx_description
1 polymer ?
#
loop_
_entity_poly.entity_id
_entity_poly.type
_entity_poly.pdbx_seq_one_letter_code
_entity_poly.pdbx_strand_id
1 'polypeptide(L)'
;MAVEIEVETPLQDDVQGLIAELNKALLELTPPEFCFHMTAEQMAAADTTVFIARDGGAAVACGALRRHEDGVGEVKRMYTRPSHRGRRIGAAIVDRIETLARQQGMTRLVLETGDRHPAAWTVYERAGFTRCGPVLDYPDSAWSVFYEKTLTA
;
A
#
# COMPACT_ATOMS: atom_id res chain seq x y z
N MET A 1 -19.83 -10.80 8.75
CA MET A 1 -19.64 -10.53 7.30
C MET A 1 -18.17 -10.65 6.97
N ALA A 2 -17.86 -11.52 6.05
CA ALA A 2 -16.49 -11.83 5.74
C ALA A 2 -15.98 -10.95 4.60
N VAL A 3 -14.89 -10.25 4.83
CA VAL A 3 -14.12 -9.58 3.78
C VAL A 3 -13.01 -10.55 3.36
N GLU A 4 -12.94 -10.84 2.08
CA GLU A 4 -11.92 -11.74 1.53
C GLU A 4 -10.84 -10.94 0.85
N ILE A 5 -9.57 -11.33 1.06
CA ILE A 5 -8.42 -10.68 0.47
C ILE A 5 -7.72 -11.68 -0.44
N GLU A 6 -7.60 -11.32 -1.72
CA GLU A 6 -6.97 -12.18 -2.73
C GLU A 6 -6.03 -11.36 -3.61
N VAL A 7 -5.07 -12.04 -4.23
CA VAL A 7 -4.24 -11.44 -5.27
C VAL A 7 -5.06 -11.36 -6.54
N GLU A 8 -5.18 -10.16 -7.11
CA GLU A 8 -5.99 -9.93 -8.31
C GLU A 8 -5.31 -8.91 -9.22
N THR A 9 -5.66 -8.97 -10.51
CA THR A 9 -5.15 -7.99 -11.47
C THR A 9 -5.75 -6.61 -11.20
N PRO A 10 -4.94 -5.53 -11.26
CA PRO A 10 -5.46 -4.16 -11.15
C PRO A 10 -6.13 -3.67 -12.44
N LEU A 11 -6.08 -4.44 -13.53
CA LEU A 11 -6.60 -4.00 -14.83
C LEU A 11 -8.11 -4.22 -15.01
N GLN A 12 -8.78 -4.89 -14.07
CA GLN A 12 -10.23 -5.05 -14.12
C GLN A 12 -10.93 -3.74 -13.71
N ASP A 13 -12.10 -3.49 -14.28
CA ASP A 13 -12.79 -2.20 -14.20
C ASP A 13 -13.09 -1.72 -12.77
N ASP A 14 -13.59 -2.61 -11.92
CA ASP A 14 -13.92 -2.25 -10.54
C ASP A 14 -12.69 -1.90 -9.71
N VAL A 15 -11.57 -2.53 -9.96
CA VAL A 15 -10.30 -2.23 -9.30
C VAL A 15 -9.73 -0.91 -9.82
N GLN A 16 -9.83 -0.63 -11.11
CA GLN A 16 -9.43 0.66 -11.66
C GLN A 16 -10.26 1.80 -11.05
N GLY A 17 -11.54 1.57 -10.79
CA GLY A 17 -12.39 2.52 -10.07
C GLY A 17 -11.90 2.79 -8.65
N LEU A 18 -11.47 1.75 -7.95
CA LEU A 18 -10.90 1.86 -6.61
C LEU A 18 -9.58 2.66 -6.63
N ILE A 19 -8.73 2.42 -7.61
CA ILE A 19 -7.48 3.16 -7.79
C ILE A 19 -7.75 4.64 -8.09
N ALA A 20 -8.76 4.93 -8.90
CA ALA A 20 -9.16 6.31 -9.21
C ALA A 20 -9.61 7.05 -7.94
N GLU A 21 -10.35 6.39 -7.05
CA GLU A 21 -10.72 6.95 -5.75
C GLU A 21 -9.50 7.26 -4.89
N LEU A 22 -8.52 6.36 -4.86
CA LEU A 22 -7.27 6.58 -4.14
C LEU A 22 -6.52 7.79 -4.68
N ASN A 23 -6.38 7.88 -6.00
CA ASN A 23 -5.67 8.99 -6.63
C ASN A 23 -6.33 10.33 -6.31
N LYS A 24 -7.65 10.37 -6.34
CA LYS A 24 -8.41 11.58 -5.99
C LYS A 24 -8.18 11.97 -4.52
N ALA A 25 -8.23 11.00 -3.61
CA ALA A 25 -8.01 11.26 -2.19
C ALA A 25 -6.61 11.81 -1.92
N LEU A 26 -5.59 11.31 -2.61
CA LEU A 26 -4.23 11.81 -2.48
C LEU A 26 -4.09 13.25 -2.96
N LEU A 27 -4.71 13.60 -4.09
CA LEU A 27 -4.65 14.95 -4.65
C LEU A 27 -5.36 15.99 -3.79
N GLU A 28 -6.31 15.59 -2.95
CA GLU A 28 -7.00 16.49 -2.03
C GLU A 28 -6.08 16.99 -0.89
N LEU A 29 -5.05 16.21 -0.55
CA LEU A 29 -4.18 16.49 0.60
C LEU A 29 -2.73 16.79 0.22
N THR A 30 -2.32 16.50 -1.01
CA THR A 30 -0.93 16.59 -1.43
C THR A 30 -0.83 17.19 -2.83
N PRO A 31 0.09 18.16 -3.08
CA PRO A 31 0.30 18.69 -4.43
C PRO A 31 0.66 17.57 -5.41
N PRO A 32 0.22 17.68 -6.69
CA PRO A 32 0.46 16.62 -7.69
C PRO A 32 1.93 16.23 -7.84
N GLU A 33 2.86 17.16 -7.76
CA GLU A 33 4.31 16.90 -7.88
C GLU A 33 4.87 16.07 -6.73
N PHE A 34 4.14 15.91 -5.63
CA PHE A 34 4.52 15.09 -4.48
C PHE A 34 3.63 13.86 -4.33
N CYS A 35 2.79 13.55 -5.32
CA CYS A 35 1.99 12.32 -5.34
C CYS A 35 2.73 11.26 -6.17
N PHE A 36 3.39 10.34 -5.50
CA PHE A 36 4.24 9.30 -6.11
C PHE A 36 3.45 8.00 -6.28
N HIS A 37 2.46 8.00 -7.17
CA HIS A 37 1.60 6.83 -7.33
C HIS A 37 1.87 6.07 -8.64
N MET A 38 1.60 4.76 -8.61
CA MET A 38 1.71 3.88 -9.75
C MET A 38 0.42 3.91 -10.57
N THR A 39 0.55 3.79 -11.88
CA THR A 39 -0.61 3.54 -12.76
C THR A 39 -1.07 2.09 -12.62
N ALA A 40 -2.29 1.78 -13.07
CA ALA A 40 -2.80 0.41 -13.08
C ALA A 40 -1.88 -0.52 -13.89
N GLU A 41 -1.33 -0.05 -15.00
CA GLU A 41 -0.41 -0.81 -15.85
C GLU A 41 0.90 -1.10 -15.10
N GLN A 42 1.44 -0.14 -14.37
CA GLN A 42 2.64 -0.35 -13.55
C GLN A 42 2.35 -1.36 -12.43
N MET A 43 1.16 -1.28 -11.82
CA MET A 43 0.74 -2.23 -10.79
C MET A 43 0.58 -3.65 -11.32
N ALA A 44 0.33 -3.81 -12.62
CA ALA A 44 0.21 -5.11 -13.27
C ALA A 44 1.56 -5.71 -13.68
N ALA A 45 2.65 -4.98 -13.50
CA ALA A 45 3.99 -5.46 -13.87
C ALA A 45 4.44 -6.62 -12.96
N ALA A 46 5.41 -7.40 -13.46
CA ALA A 46 5.90 -8.60 -12.77
C ALA A 46 6.56 -8.31 -11.41
N ASP A 47 7.05 -7.09 -11.20
CA ASP A 47 7.67 -6.68 -9.93
C ASP A 47 6.64 -6.34 -8.82
N THR A 48 5.35 -6.38 -9.13
CA THR A 48 4.30 -5.91 -8.24
C THR A 48 3.21 -6.97 -8.07
N THR A 49 2.79 -7.20 -6.82
CA THR A 49 1.66 -8.07 -6.48
C THR A 49 0.58 -7.20 -5.84
N VAL A 50 -0.64 -7.27 -6.35
CA VAL A 50 -1.77 -6.47 -5.89
C VAL A 50 -2.74 -7.33 -5.10
N PHE A 51 -3.08 -6.88 -3.90
CA PHE A 51 -4.09 -7.51 -3.03
C PHE A 51 -5.36 -6.68 -3.07
N ILE A 52 -6.48 -7.35 -3.27
CA ILE A 52 -7.80 -6.72 -3.30
C ILE A 52 -8.65 -7.33 -2.20
N ALA A 53 -9.28 -6.49 -1.39
CA ALA A 53 -10.26 -6.91 -0.41
C ALA A 53 -11.65 -6.77 -1.01
N ARG A 54 -12.46 -7.82 -0.90
CA ARG A 54 -13.82 -7.83 -1.41
C ARG A 54 -14.82 -8.14 -0.29
N ASP A 55 -15.91 -7.42 -0.30
CA ASP A 55 -17.03 -7.65 0.58
C ASP A 55 -18.25 -7.96 -0.28
N GLY A 56 -18.69 -9.23 -0.25
CA GLY A 56 -19.81 -9.69 -1.09
C GLY A 56 -19.56 -9.50 -2.58
N GLY A 57 -18.30 -9.61 -3.02
CA GLY A 57 -17.91 -9.42 -4.40
C GLY A 57 -17.50 -8.00 -4.77
N ALA A 58 -17.82 -6.99 -3.93
CA ALA A 58 -17.44 -5.61 -4.20
C ALA A 58 -16.01 -5.32 -3.75
N ALA A 59 -15.20 -4.72 -4.61
CA ALA A 59 -13.85 -4.29 -4.26
C ALA A 59 -13.92 -3.09 -3.32
N VAL A 60 -13.40 -3.24 -2.10
CA VAL A 60 -13.53 -2.22 -1.04
C VAL A 60 -12.19 -1.70 -0.54
N ALA A 61 -11.10 -2.40 -0.81
CA ALA A 61 -9.77 -1.96 -0.42
C ALA A 61 -8.70 -2.60 -1.30
N CYS A 62 -7.53 -2.01 -1.32
CA CYS A 62 -6.38 -2.54 -2.05
C CYS A 62 -5.07 -2.23 -1.34
N GLY A 63 -4.04 -2.91 -1.74
CA GLY A 63 -2.66 -2.65 -1.38
C GLY A 63 -1.74 -3.43 -2.30
N ALA A 64 -0.50 -3.02 -2.42
CA ALA A 64 0.44 -3.66 -3.33
C ALA A 64 1.82 -3.82 -2.69
N LEU A 65 2.51 -4.89 -3.08
CA LEU A 65 3.91 -5.13 -2.77
C LEU A 65 4.70 -5.00 -4.06
N ARG A 66 5.61 -4.04 -4.12
CA ARG A 66 6.55 -3.89 -5.23
C ARG A 66 7.92 -4.39 -4.81
N ARG A 67 8.52 -5.24 -5.63
CA ARG A 67 9.84 -5.83 -5.38
C ARG A 67 10.94 -4.91 -5.91
N HIS A 68 11.94 -4.69 -5.07
CA HIS A 68 13.15 -3.97 -5.41
C HIS A 68 14.35 -4.89 -5.22
N GLU A 69 15.53 -4.40 -5.55
CA GLU A 69 16.76 -5.15 -5.38
C GLU A 69 17.13 -5.30 -3.89
N ASP A 70 18.08 -6.17 -3.60
CA ASP A 70 18.68 -6.36 -2.26
C ASP A 70 17.68 -6.78 -1.18
N GLY A 71 16.64 -7.52 -1.55
CA GLY A 71 15.67 -8.04 -0.58
C GLY A 71 14.72 -7.00 -0.02
N VAL A 72 14.56 -5.87 -0.71
CA VAL A 72 13.67 -4.78 -0.28
C VAL A 72 12.31 -4.90 -0.99
N GLY A 73 11.25 -4.86 -0.21
CA GLY A 73 9.88 -4.75 -0.71
C GLY A 73 9.29 -3.40 -0.33
N GLU A 74 8.47 -2.86 -1.22
CA GLU A 74 7.79 -1.57 -0.97
C GLU A 74 6.28 -1.77 -0.88
N VAL A 75 5.68 -1.28 0.20
CA VAL A 75 4.22 -1.24 0.37
C VAL A 75 3.71 -0.01 -0.37
N LYS A 76 2.78 -0.22 -1.31
CA LYS A 76 2.24 0.86 -2.15
C LYS A 76 0.73 0.72 -2.32
N ARG A 77 0.10 1.81 -2.71
CA ARG A 77 -1.30 1.86 -3.14
C ARG A 77 -2.29 1.36 -2.10
N MET A 78 -2.01 1.57 -0.83
CA MET A 78 -2.92 1.22 0.25
C MET A 78 -4.13 2.16 0.25
N TYR A 79 -5.32 1.58 0.16
CA TYR A 79 -6.56 2.35 0.20
C TYR A 79 -7.72 1.49 0.70
N THR A 80 -8.55 2.06 1.53
CA THR A 80 -9.82 1.46 1.97
C THR A 80 -10.93 2.47 1.71
N ARG A 81 -12.01 2.04 1.05
CA ARG A 81 -13.16 2.90 0.83
C ARG A 81 -13.72 3.41 2.16
N PRO A 82 -14.20 4.67 2.21
CA PRO A 82 -14.71 5.24 3.46
C PRO A 82 -15.77 4.39 4.15
N SER A 83 -16.63 3.70 3.38
CA SER A 83 -17.69 2.82 3.91
C SER A 83 -17.15 1.63 4.71
N HIS A 84 -15.89 1.27 4.53
CA HIS A 84 -15.27 0.07 5.13
C HIS A 84 -14.11 0.41 6.07
N ARG A 85 -13.88 1.68 6.36
CA ARG A 85 -12.84 2.09 7.33
C ARG A 85 -13.24 1.70 8.75
N GLY A 86 -12.22 1.53 9.61
CA GLY A 86 -12.45 1.14 10.99
C GLY A 86 -12.69 -0.36 11.21
N ARG A 87 -12.53 -1.18 10.18
CA ARG A 87 -12.72 -2.63 10.24
C ARG A 87 -11.41 -3.41 10.14
N ARG A 88 -10.27 -2.75 10.25
CA ARG A 88 -8.93 -3.34 10.18
C ARG A 88 -8.61 -4.02 8.84
N ILE A 89 -9.27 -3.64 7.77
CA ILE A 89 -9.02 -4.21 6.44
C ILE A 89 -7.62 -3.82 5.95
N GLY A 90 -7.22 -2.56 6.15
CA GLY A 90 -5.87 -2.12 5.80
C GLY A 90 -4.80 -2.90 6.54
N ALA A 91 -4.98 -3.14 7.83
CA ALA A 91 -4.06 -3.96 8.63
C ALA A 91 -3.98 -5.39 8.10
N ALA A 92 -5.10 -5.97 7.68
CA ALA A 92 -5.13 -7.32 7.12
C ALA A 92 -4.38 -7.38 5.77
N ILE A 93 -4.50 -6.35 4.94
CA ILE A 93 -3.75 -6.27 3.67
C ILE A 93 -2.25 -6.15 3.95
N VAL A 94 -1.84 -5.30 4.88
CA VAL A 94 -0.43 -5.17 5.26
C VAL A 94 0.12 -6.51 5.75
N ASP A 95 -0.64 -7.25 6.55
CA ASP A 95 -0.25 -8.58 7.02
C ASP A 95 -0.04 -9.55 5.85
N ARG A 96 -0.92 -9.55 4.85
CA ARG A 96 -0.77 -10.38 3.65
C ARG A 96 0.46 -9.97 2.84
N ILE A 97 0.73 -8.69 2.72
CA ILE A 97 1.94 -8.18 2.05
C ILE A 97 3.19 -8.66 2.77
N GLU A 98 3.22 -8.55 4.09
CA GLU A 98 4.37 -9.00 4.88
C GLU A 98 4.59 -10.51 4.75
N THR A 99 3.52 -11.29 4.82
CA THR A 99 3.59 -12.75 4.66
C THR A 99 4.20 -13.12 3.31
N LEU A 100 3.74 -12.49 2.23
CA LEU A 100 4.30 -12.74 0.90
C LEU A 100 5.77 -12.31 0.82
N ALA A 101 6.11 -11.16 1.37
CA ALA A 101 7.48 -10.67 1.38
C ALA A 101 8.42 -11.67 2.09
N ARG A 102 8.01 -12.20 3.23
CA ARG A 102 8.78 -13.22 3.95
C ARG A 102 8.92 -14.50 3.15
N GLN A 103 7.86 -14.95 2.50
CA GLN A 103 7.88 -16.15 1.65
C GLN A 103 8.84 -15.99 0.47
N GLN A 104 9.02 -14.78 -0.01
CA GLN A 104 9.91 -14.47 -1.14
C GLN A 104 11.34 -14.08 -0.71
N GLY A 105 11.65 -14.23 0.59
CA GLY A 105 12.99 -13.99 1.10
C GLY A 105 13.37 -12.52 1.27
N MET A 106 12.40 -11.62 1.28
CA MET A 106 12.68 -10.21 1.54
C MET A 106 13.06 -9.98 2.99
N THR A 107 13.99 -9.06 3.22
CA THR A 107 14.52 -8.77 4.56
C THR A 107 14.08 -7.42 5.10
N ARG A 108 13.50 -6.57 4.24
CA ARG A 108 13.08 -5.24 4.64
C ARG A 108 11.86 -4.80 3.83
N LEU A 109 10.88 -4.22 4.52
CA LEU A 109 9.77 -3.52 3.88
C LEU A 109 9.94 -2.02 4.13
N VAL A 110 9.66 -1.21 3.12
CA VAL A 110 9.69 0.24 3.18
C VAL A 110 8.43 0.81 2.57
N LEU A 111 8.10 2.05 2.91
CA LEU A 111 6.99 2.76 2.28
C LEU A 111 7.15 4.26 2.39
N GLU A 112 6.52 4.97 1.47
CA GLU A 112 6.31 6.41 1.55
C GLU A 112 4.81 6.66 1.69
N THR A 113 4.42 7.57 2.56
CA THR A 113 3.04 8.01 2.72
C THR A 113 3.01 9.53 2.91
N GLY A 114 1.83 10.14 2.78
CA GLY A 114 1.71 11.59 2.93
C GLY A 114 1.77 12.06 4.38
N ASP A 115 2.22 13.28 4.59
CA ASP A 115 2.31 13.91 5.90
C ASP A 115 0.94 14.27 6.50
N ARG A 116 -0.13 14.14 5.72
CA ARG A 116 -1.51 14.44 6.13
C ARG A 116 -2.42 13.20 6.18
N HIS A 117 -1.83 12.03 6.36
CA HIS A 117 -2.55 10.77 6.41
C HIS A 117 -2.34 10.01 7.74
N PRO A 118 -2.71 10.61 8.90
CA PRO A 118 -2.43 9.99 10.19
C PRO A 118 -3.10 8.63 10.40
N ALA A 119 -4.22 8.38 9.74
CA ALA A 119 -4.87 7.07 9.80
C ALA A 119 -3.98 5.98 9.17
N ALA A 120 -3.28 6.30 8.08
CA ALA A 120 -2.32 5.38 7.47
C ALA A 120 -1.11 5.14 8.39
N TRP A 121 -0.60 6.20 9.01
CA TRP A 121 0.51 6.07 9.97
C TRP A 121 0.17 5.08 11.08
N THR A 122 -1.04 5.17 11.63
CA THR A 122 -1.51 4.27 12.68
C THR A 122 -1.50 2.81 12.22
N VAL A 123 -1.96 2.54 11.00
CA VAL A 123 -1.95 1.19 10.44
C VAL A 123 -0.53 0.64 10.39
N TYR A 124 0.41 1.42 9.87
CA TYR A 124 1.81 0.97 9.73
C TYR A 124 2.48 0.80 11.08
N GLU A 125 2.29 1.76 12.01
CA GLU A 125 2.89 1.68 13.34
C GLU A 125 2.39 0.47 14.11
N ARG A 126 1.11 0.16 14.02
CA ARG A 126 0.53 -1.03 14.64
C ARG A 126 1.04 -2.32 14.01
N ALA A 127 1.40 -2.28 12.73
CA ALA A 127 1.98 -3.43 12.04
C ALA A 127 3.48 -3.62 12.33
N GLY A 128 4.07 -2.76 13.15
CA GLY A 128 5.46 -2.86 13.56
C GLY A 128 6.44 -2.05 12.72
N PHE A 129 5.95 -1.19 11.85
CA PHE A 129 6.81 -0.26 11.10
C PHE A 129 7.24 0.89 12.00
N THR A 130 8.46 1.39 11.76
CA THR A 130 9.00 2.54 12.45
C THR A 130 9.31 3.65 11.46
N ARG A 131 9.13 4.90 11.91
CA ARG A 131 9.44 6.06 11.07
C ARG A 131 10.94 6.14 10.82
N CYS A 132 11.30 6.48 9.57
CA CYS A 132 12.69 6.58 9.14
C CYS A 132 12.88 7.75 8.18
N GLY A 133 14.12 7.95 7.71
CA GLY A 133 14.42 8.92 6.65
C GLY A 133 14.00 8.42 5.28
N PRO A 134 14.26 9.22 4.23
CA PRO A 134 13.86 8.85 2.86
C PRO A 134 14.37 7.47 2.45
N VAL A 135 13.50 6.72 1.76
CA VAL A 135 13.79 5.38 1.26
C VAL A 135 13.79 5.39 -0.26
N LEU A 136 14.49 4.42 -0.86
CA LEU A 136 14.56 4.28 -2.30
C LEU A 136 15.00 5.61 -2.96
N ASP A 137 14.35 5.98 -4.07
CA ASP A 137 14.67 7.21 -4.79
C ASP A 137 13.73 8.37 -4.46
N TYR A 138 12.95 8.25 -3.39
CA TYR A 138 12.03 9.31 -3.00
C TYR A 138 12.80 10.54 -2.51
N PRO A 139 12.39 11.75 -2.95
CA PRO A 139 13.01 12.97 -2.44
C PRO A 139 12.62 13.20 -0.98
N ASP A 140 13.52 13.82 -0.22
CA ASP A 140 13.20 14.28 1.12
C ASP A 140 12.35 15.56 1.01
N SER A 141 11.09 15.46 1.42
CA SER A 141 10.17 16.60 1.37
C SER A 141 9.27 16.62 2.60
N ALA A 142 8.75 17.81 2.91
CA ALA A 142 7.81 17.97 4.02
C ALA A 142 6.46 17.28 3.75
N TRP A 143 6.20 16.90 2.51
CA TRP A 143 4.95 16.22 2.12
C TRP A 143 5.01 14.71 2.28
N SER A 144 6.18 14.13 2.52
CA SER A 144 6.40 12.69 2.60
C SER A 144 6.84 12.25 3.99
N VAL A 145 6.30 11.12 4.41
CA VAL A 145 6.67 10.42 5.63
C VAL A 145 7.10 9.02 5.23
N PHE A 146 8.18 8.52 5.80
CA PHE A 146 8.75 7.22 5.45
C PHE A 146 8.72 6.27 6.64
N TYR A 147 8.44 5.00 6.36
CA TYR A 147 8.43 3.93 7.35
C TYR A 147 9.22 2.73 6.84
N GLU A 148 9.77 1.97 7.77
CA GLU A 148 10.46 0.73 7.47
C GLU A 148 10.14 -0.35 8.50
N LYS A 149 10.27 -1.60 8.07
CA LYS A 149 10.19 -2.75 8.96
C LYS A 149 11.22 -3.77 8.51
N THR A 150 12.11 -4.20 9.42
CA THR A 150 13.04 -5.28 9.17
C THR A 150 12.29 -6.60 9.32
N LEU A 151 12.45 -7.49 8.34
CA LEU A 151 11.86 -8.82 8.36
C LEU A 151 12.95 -9.83 8.73
N THR A 152 12.82 -10.43 9.89
CA THR A 152 13.74 -11.47 10.32
C THR A 152 13.22 -12.84 9.88
N ALA A 153 14.17 -13.74 9.61
CA ALA A 153 13.85 -15.11 9.21
C ALA A 153 13.12 -15.87 10.34
#